data_a090ccaa6dfa3f512b52d8269678b3d7
#
_entry.id   a090ccaa6dfa3f512b52d8269678b3d7
#
_cell.length_a   1.000
_cell.length_b   1.000
_cell.length_c   1.000
_cell.angle_alpha   90.00
_cell.angle_beta   90.00
_cell.angle_gamma   90.00
#
_symmetry.space_group_name_H-M   'P 1'
#
loop_
_entity.id
_entity.type
_entity.pdbx_description
1 polymer ?
#
loop_
_entity_poly.entity_id
_entity_poly.type
_entity_poly.pdbx_seq_one_letter_code
_entity_poly.pdbx_strand_id
1 'polypeptide(L)'
;MYVAPRSDWAWLQSEQRRLYERSAQHLDYVFRKLWGLMTDPRNLRMALARVSRNKGRRTAGVDEMTVRMVLRDGPDAFIGQLRAELRAGQYRPTAVRRVLIPKPGQLGKYRPLGIPTVKDRVVQAAMKNILEPVFEADFYPTSYGFRPGKSVHAALEHLRMLLRPREGGPEDERRLPYQWAIEGDIKGCFDNIDHHGLMVRVRRRIGDSKVNRLVVAFLKAGVMTEEQFVRLDAGTPQGGILSPLLANIALGVIEERYERHVRPRRTQRGPCKDTATMERRARENRGNDRYRGIDVLFPVRYADDFIILVSVASGPDQLERACAKALVEKAELAALLKERLNLDLSDTKTLVTPVTNPLRFLGHHVRVREHPVHGRLVSTSVIPRDKSQRLRERIKDLFRKETTWTSLGDRLRKLNPMLRGWAYFYRHAWGAKRIFASLDSYVWWTILRWLKKKHHRVPTNRLARMYGWRKPNGRALRWRDDGVVPYSTASVRVQQFKLGWVKPPHFAANNCGEPGA
;
A
#
# COMPACT_ATOMS: atom_id res chain seq x y z
N MET A 1 11.56 -20.58 11.99
CA MET A 1 11.67 -19.81 10.73
C MET A 1 12.77 -20.45 9.90
N TYR A 2 12.56 -20.60 8.60
CA TYR A 2 13.60 -21.05 7.67
C TYR A 2 14.50 -19.86 7.28
N VAL A 3 15.81 -20.09 7.28
CA VAL A 3 16.81 -19.10 6.84
C VAL A 3 17.57 -19.72 5.68
N ALA A 4 17.43 -19.12 4.50
CA ALA A 4 18.20 -19.53 3.34
C ALA A 4 19.68 -19.15 3.49
N PRO A 5 20.60 -19.87 2.84
CA PRO A 5 22.03 -19.52 2.83
C PRO A 5 22.30 -18.10 2.35
N ARG A 6 23.32 -17.43 2.90
CA ARG A 6 23.70 -16.07 2.48
C ARG A 6 24.11 -16.02 0.99
N SER A 7 24.70 -17.08 0.49
CA SER A 7 25.04 -17.22 -0.94
C SER A 7 23.81 -17.16 -1.86
N ASP A 8 22.69 -17.76 -1.45
CA ASP A 8 21.43 -17.73 -2.21
C ASP A 8 20.86 -16.32 -2.29
N TRP A 9 20.96 -15.57 -1.18
CA TRP A 9 20.53 -14.18 -1.13
C TRP A 9 21.39 -13.29 -2.05
N ALA A 10 22.72 -13.42 -1.98
CA ALA A 10 23.64 -12.67 -2.84
C ALA A 10 23.42 -12.97 -4.33
N TRP A 11 23.23 -14.26 -4.67
CA TRP A 11 22.88 -14.67 -6.02
C TRP A 11 21.56 -14.05 -6.48
N LEU A 12 20.49 -14.14 -5.67
CA LEU A 12 19.20 -13.59 -6.04
C LEU A 12 19.26 -12.08 -6.25
N GLN A 13 19.96 -11.35 -5.39
CA GLN A 13 20.18 -9.91 -5.56
C GLN A 13 20.91 -9.58 -6.86
N SER A 14 21.95 -10.33 -7.20
CA SER A 14 22.68 -10.14 -8.45
C SER A 14 21.78 -10.34 -9.66
N GLU A 15 20.98 -11.42 -9.68
CA GLU A 15 20.05 -11.68 -10.77
C GLU A 15 18.93 -10.61 -10.85
N GLN A 16 18.37 -10.19 -9.73
CA GLN A 16 17.37 -9.13 -9.70
C GLN A 16 17.92 -7.80 -10.20
N ARG A 17 19.16 -7.47 -9.85
CA ARG A 17 19.83 -6.27 -10.36
C ARG A 17 20.00 -6.36 -11.87
N ARG A 18 20.53 -7.47 -12.38
CA ARG A 18 20.74 -7.70 -13.82
C ARG A 18 19.43 -7.58 -14.61
N LEU A 19 18.34 -8.15 -14.08
CA LEU A 19 17.01 -8.07 -14.71
C LEU A 19 16.50 -6.62 -14.72
N TYR A 20 16.62 -5.91 -13.60
CA TYR A 20 16.20 -4.52 -13.48
C TYR A 20 16.98 -3.59 -14.40
N GLU A 21 18.31 -3.66 -14.38
CA GLU A 21 19.18 -2.81 -15.20
C GLU A 21 18.90 -3.02 -16.70
N ARG A 22 18.79 -4.28 -17.14
CA ARG A 22 18.44 -4.57 -18.53
C ARG A 22 17.05 -4.07 -18.90
N SER A 23 16.09 -4.21 -18.01
CA SER A 23 14.73 -3.69 -18.20
C SER A 23 14.69 -2.17 -18.28
N ALA A 24 15.45 -1.49 -17.42
CA ALA A 24 15.51 -0.02 -17.38
C ALA A 24 16.25 0.59 -18.56
N GLN A 25 17.28 -0.10 -19.09
CA GLN A 25 18.04 0.32 -20.27
C GLN A 25 17.27 0.10 -21.57
N HIS A 26 16.47 -0.95 -21.64
CA HIS A 26 15.72 -1.37 -22.83
C HIS A 26 14.26 -1.62 -22.49
N LEU A 27 13.42 -0.59 -22.59
CA LEU A 27 12.00 -0.65 -22.21
C LEU A 27 11.16 -1.55 -23.15
N ASP A 28 11.65 -1.88 -24.32
CA ASP A 28 11.06 -2.77 -25.31
C ASP A 28 11.61 -4.20 -25.25
N TYR A 29 12.64 -4.46 -24.42
CA TYR A 29 13.25 -5.78 -24.32
C TYR A 29 12.29 -6.83 -23.77
N VAL A 30 12.13 -7.95 -24.51
CA VAL A 30 11.28 -9.09 -24.13
C VAL A 30 12.12 -10.21 -23.54
N PHE A 31 11.91 -10.52 -22.28
CA PHE A 31 12.62 -11.56 -21.54
C PHE A 31 12.10 -12.96 -21.90
N ARG A 32 12.93 -13.78 -22.56
CA ARG A 32 12.55 -15.12 -23.07
C ARG A 32 13.10 -16.30 -22.27
N LYS A 33 14.08 -16.08 -21.40
CA LYS A 33 14.79 -17.15 -20.65
C LYS A 33 14.72 -16.90 -19.14
N LEU A 34 13.52 -16.91 -18.55
CA LEU A 34 13.30 -16.69 -17.13
C LEU A 34 13.00 -17.98 -16.35
N TRP A 35 12.55 -19.03 -17.03
CA TRP A 35 12.16 -20.30 -16.41
C TRP A 35 13.29 -20.92 -15.58
N GLY A 36 14.53 -20.90 -16.09
CA GLY A 36 15.72 -21.39 -15.39
C GLY A 36 15.95 -20.67 -14.06
N LEU A 37 15.86 -19.33 -14.06
CA LEU A 37 16.00 -18.51 -12.85
C LEU A 37 14.84 -18.75 -11.86
N MET A 38 13.62 -18.91 -12.38
CA MET A 38 12.44 -19.15 -11.56
C MET A 38 12.53 -20.50 -10.83
N THR A 39 13.00 -21.56 -11.51
CA THR A 39 13.12 -22.92 -10.97
C THR A 39 14.49 -23.22 -10.34
N ASP A 40 15.35 -22.22 -10.21
CA ASP A 40 16.63 -22.38 -9.52
C ASP A 40 16.40 -22.68 -8.04
N PRO A 41 17.07 -23.70 -7.46
CA PRO A 41 16.88 -24.08 -6.06
C PRO A 41 17.21 -22.94 -5.09
N ARG A 42 18.13 -22.05 -5.43
CA ARG A 42 18.44 -20.86 -4.63
C ARG A 42 17.24 -19.92 -4.56
N ASN A 43 16.58 -19.68 -5.68
CA ASN A 43 15.37 -18.86 -5.72
C ASN A 43 14.21 -19.51 -4.93
N LEU A 44 14.02 -20.83 -5.07
CA LEU A 44 12.96 -21.55 -4.34
C LEU A 44 13.22 -21.53 -2.82
N ARG A 45 14.49 -21.70 -2.36
CA ARG A 45 14.85 -21.58 -0.94
C ARG A 45 14.61 -20.16 -0.41
N MET A 46 14.96 -19.13 -1.19
CA MET A 46 14.67 -17.74 -0.84
C MET A 46 13.16 -17.46 -0.76
N ALA A 47 12.38 -18.04 -1.68
CA ALA A 47 10.92 -17.97 -1.66
C ALA A 47 10.33 -18.64 -0.39
N LEU A 48 10.80 -19.84 -0.03
CA LEU A 48 10.40 -20.53 1.21
C LEU A 48 10.78 -19.72 2.46
N ALA A 49 11.98 -19.14 2.50
CA ALA A 49 12.42 -18.28 3.60
C ALA A 49 11.48 -17.07 3.76
N ARG A 50 11.08 -16.42 2.66
CA ARG A 50 10.10 -15.32 2.66
C ARG A 50 8.73 -15.78 3.17
N VAL A 51 8.21 -16.89 2.67
CA VAL A 51 6.91 -17.46 3.08
C VAL A 51 6.92 -17.83 4.57
N SER A 52 8.04 -18.35 5.10
CA SER A 52 8.20 -18.72 6.51
C SER A 52 8.18 -17.52 7.48
N ARG A 53 8.48 -16.31 6.99
CA ARG A 53 8.44 -15.06 7.79
C ARG A 53 7.08 -14.38 7.76
N ASN A 54 6.22 -14.72 6.81
CA ASN A 54 4.92 -14.09 6.65
C ASN A 54 3.98 -14.37 7.84
N LYS A 55 3.10 -13.43 8.17
CA LYS A 55 2.07 -13.61 9.21
C LYS A 55 1.18 -14.84 8.97
N GLY A 56 0.88 -15.13 7.69
CA GLY A 56 0.10 -16.29 7.27
C GLY A 56 0.80 -17.66 7.34
N ARG A 57 2.04 -17.74 7.87
CA ARG A 57 2.81 -19.00 7.94
C ARG A 57 2.13 -20.14 8.74
N ARG A 58 1.21 -19.78 9.66
CA ARG A 58 0.45 -20.73 10.49
C ARG A 58 -0.87 -21.16 9.84
N THR A 59 -1.25 -20.51 8.73
CA THR A 59 -2.54 -20.75 8.08
C THR A 59 -2.33 -21.69 6.89
N ALA A 60 -2.99 -22.83 6.90
CA ALA A 60 -2.96 -23.81 5.83
C ALA A 60 -3.86 -23.41 4.66
N GLY A 61 -3.55 -23.90 3.45
CA GLY A 61 -4.42 -23.86 2.29
C GLY A 61 -5.51 -24.95 2.36
N VAL A 62 -5.94 -25.42 1.18
CA VAL A 62 -6.90 -26.54 1.04
C VAL A 62 -6.26 -27.90 1.34
N ASP A 63 -4.94 -27.98 1.29
CA ASP A 63 -4.11 -29.15 1.58
C ASP A 63 -3.80 -29.34 3.06
N GLU A 64 -4.34 -28.49 3.92
CA GLU A 64 -4.10 -28.44 5.37
C GLU A 64 -2.62 -28.34 5.78
N MET A 65 -1.70 -28.20 4.82
CA MET A 65 -0.28 -28.09 5.05
C MET A 65 0.11 -26.68 5.54
N THR A 66 0.86 -26.63 6.64
CA THR A 66 1.44 -25.39 7.18
C THR A 66 2.94 -25.31 6.90
N VAL A 67 3.50 -24.09 6.96
CA VAL A 67 4.96 -23.91 6.85
C VAL A 67 5.70 -24.68 7.94
N ARG A 68 5.12 -24.84 9.14
CA ARG A 68 5.74 -25.59 10.24
C ARG A 68 5.93 -27.06 9.86
N MET A 69 4.95 -27.68 9.19
CA MET A 69 5.03 -29.06 8.72
C MET A 69 6.14 -29.22 7.68
N VAL A 70 6.16 -28.34 6.65
CA VAL A 70 7.24 -28.34 5.64
C VAL A 70 8.63 -28.24 6.27
N LEU A 71 8.79 -27.39 7.30
CA LEU A 71 10.09 -27.23 7.96
C LEU A 71 10.47 -28.41 8.85
N ARG A 72 9.50 -29.13 9.41
CA ARG A 72 9.73 -30.35 10.19
C ARG A 72 10.10 -31.54 9.29
N ASP A 73 9.39 -31.67 8.15
CA ASP A 73 9.49 -32.83 7.26
C ASP A 73 10.68 -32.73 6.27
N GLY A 74 11.43 -31.63 6.29
CA GLY A 74 12.64 -31.42 5.51
C GLY A 74 12.47 -30.37 4.39
N PRO A 75 12.92 -29.13 4.61
CA PRO A 75 12.75 -28.04 3.63
C PRO A 75 13.49 -28.29 2.31
N ASP A 76 14.64 -28.96 2.33
CA ASP A 76 15.41 -29.23 1.10
C ASP A 76 14.77 -30.34 0.26
N ALA A 77 14.20 -31.38 0.88
CA ALA A 77 13.40 -32.40 0.20
C ALA A 77 12.17 -31.77 -0.47
N PHE A 78 11.45 -30.91 0.26
CA PHE A 78 10.33 -30.13 -0.30
C PHE A 78 10.72 -29.30 -1.51
N ILE A 79 11.85 -28.57 -1.44
CA ILE A 79 12.36 -27.76 -2.57
C ILE A 79 12.78 -28.66 -3.74
N GLY A 80 13.43 -29.80 -3.48
CA GLY A 80 13.84 -30.76 -4.49
C GLY A 80 12.64 -31.32 -5.27
N GLN A 81 11.62 -31.78 -4.55
CA GLN A 81 10.37 -32.28 -5.16
C GLN A 81 9.64 -31.19 -5.97
N LEU A 82 9.47 -29.99 -5.39
CA LEU A 82 8.81 -28.88 -6.07
C LEU A 82 9.55 -28.49 -7.37
N ARG A 83 10.87 -28.45 -7.34
CA ARG A 83 11.69 -28.19 -8.52
C ARG A 83 11.52 -29.27 -9.59
N ALA A 84 11.49 -30.53 -9.21
CA ALA A 84 11.28 -31.66 -10.12
C ALA A 84 9.90 -31.54 -10.81
N GLU A 85 8.83 -31.31 -10.06
CA GLU A 85 7.48 -31.09 -10.60
C GLU A 85 7.41 -29.90 -11.58
N LEU A 86 8.04 -28.77 -11.22
CA LEU A 86 8.09 -27.60 -12.10
C LEU A 86 8.82 -27.88 -13.41
N ARG A 87 9.99 -28.54 -13.35
CA ARG A 87 10.79 -28.86 -14.54
C ARG A 87 10.12 -29.88 -15.45
N ALA A 88 9.47 -30.87 -14.86
CA ALA A 88 8.71 -31.88 -15.58
C ALA A 88 7.38 -31.34 -16.17
N GLY A 89 6.99 -30.09 -15.83
CA GLY A 89 5.71 -29.52 -16.25
C GLY A 89 4.49 -30.16 -15.59
N GLN A 90 4.69 -30.90 -14.49
CA GLN A 90 3.63 -31.59 -13.73
C GLN A 90 2.97 -30.69 -12.69
N TYR A 91 3.66 -29.62 -12.25
CA TYR A 91 3.12 -28.69 -11.26
C TYR A 91 1.83 -28.03 -11.79
N ARG A 92 0.78 -28.05 -10.97
CA ARG A 92 -0.48 -27.34 -11.20
C ARG A 92 -0.83 -26.54 -9.95
N PRO A 93 -1.14 -25.23 -10.07
CA PRO A 93 -1.67 -24.45 -8.96
C PRO A 93 -2.96 -25.05 -8.42
N THR A 94 -3.10 -25.04 -7.11
CA THR A 94 -4.29 -25.52 -6.41
C THR A 94 -5.27 -24.37 -6.16
N ALA A 95 -6.58 -24.66 -6.10
CA ALA A 95 -7.59 -23.68 -5.71
C ALA A 95 -7.28 -23.06 -4.34
N VAL A 96 -7.53 -21.75 -4.19
CA VAL A 96 -7.32 -21.07 -2.91
C VAL A 96 -8.49 -21.34 -1.96
N ARG A 97 -8.20 -21.54 -0.67
CA ARG A 97 -9.22 -21.64 0.38
C ARG A 97 -9.79 -20.26 0.65
N ARG A 98 -11.09 -20.07 0.48
CA ARG A 98 -11.78 -18.79 0.71
C ARG A 98 -12.10 -18.59 2.19
N VAL A 99 -11.72 -17.45 2.73
CA VAL A 99 -12.07 -16.98 4.08
C VAL A 99 -12.66 -15.59 4.00
N LEU A 100 -13.80 -15.37 4.67
CA LEU A 100 -14.47 -14.09 4.71
C LEU A 100 -13.97 -13.26 5.89
N ILE A 101 -13.35 -12.11 5.63
CA ILE A 101 -12.87 -11.19 6.66
C ILE A 101 -13.83 -10.01 6.77
N PRO A 102 -14.37 -9.69 7.97
CA PRO A 102 -15.25 -8.54 8.15
C PRO A 102 -14.56 -7.23 7.73
N LYS A 103 -15.25 -6.39 6.95
CA LYS A 103 -14.75 -5.05 6.60
C LYS A 103 -14.86 -4.13 7.83
N PRO A 104 -13.76 -3.49 8.27
CA PRO A 104 -13.78 -2.60 9.42
C PRO A 104 -14.79 -1.47 9.26
N GLY A 105 -15.73 -1.34 10.22
CA GLY A 105 -16.73 -0.27 10.23
C GLY A 105 -17.87 -0.41 9.22
N GLN A 106 -18.08 -1.61 8.66
CA GLN A 106 -19.21 -1.92 7.78
C GLN A 106 -19.84 -3.23 8.24
N LEU A 107 -20.87 -3.14 9.09
CA LEU A 107 -21.61 -4.31 9.56
C LEU A 107 -22.18 -5.11 8.37
N GLY A 108 -22.04 -6.44 8.43
CA GLY A 108 -22.56 -7.34 7.40
C GLY A 108 -21.76 -7.36 6.09
N LYS A 109 -20.70 -6.55 5.94
CA LYS A 109 -19.87 -6.59 4.73
C LYS A 109 -18.55 -7.32 4.98
N TYR A 110 -18.22 -8.24 4.10
CA TYR A 110 -17.03 -9.07 4.16
C TYR A 110 -16.10 -8.82 2.96
N ARG A 111 -14.83 -9.10 3.15
CA ARG A 111 -13.82 -9.17 2.08
C ARG A 111 -13.42 -10.64 1.92
N PRO A 112 -13.58 -11.25 0.75
CA PRO A 112 -13.07 -12.59 0.52
C PRO A 112 -11.53 -12.55 0.49
N LEU A 113 -10.90 -13.45 1.23
CA LEU A 113 -9.46 -13.67 1.21
C LEU A 113 -9.20 -15.09 0.74
N GLY A 114 -8.46 -15.25 -0.36
CA GLY A 114 -8.00 -16.54 -0.85
C GLY A 114 -6.68 -16.93 -0.18
N ILE A 115 -6.64 -18.10 0.42
CA ILE A 115 -5.44 -18.63 1.08
C ILE A 115 -4.86 -19.75 0.21
N PRO A 116 -3.75 -19.50 -0.54
CA PRO A 116 -3.08 -20.53 -1.34
C PRO A 116 -2.38 -21.57 -0.45
N THR A 117 -2.11 -22.76 -0.99
CA THR A 117 -1.26 -23.78 -0.34
C THR A 117 0.15 -23.24 -0.07
N VAL A 118 0.90 -23.88 0.82
CA VAL A 118 2.31 -23.49 1.06
C VAL A 118 3.14 -23.64 -0.21
N LYS A 119 2.91 -24.72 -0.96
CA LYS A 119 3.55 -24.98 -2.26
C LYS A 119 3.30 -23.83 -3.24
N ASP A 120 2.06 -23.43 -3.42
CA ASP A 120 1.68 -22.33 -4.32
C ASP A 120 2.27 -20.98 -3.87
N ARG A 121 2.29 -20.71 -2.55
CA ARG A 121 2.95 -19.49 -2.02
C ARG A 121 4.43 -19.44 -2.35
N VAL A 122 5.14 -20.56 -2.27
CA VAL A 122 6.56 -20.64 -2.61
C VAL A 122 6.77 -20.40 -4.11
N VAL A 123 5.98 -21.02 -4.98
CA VAL A 123 6.06 -20.80 -6.43
C VAL A 123 5.73 -19.36 -6.79
N GLN A 124 4.65 -18.78 -6.25
CA GLN A 124 4.30 -17.38 -6.46
C GLN A 124 5.39 -16.42 -5.97
N ALA A 125 6.04 -16.72 -4.83
CA ALA A 125 7.15 -15.91 -4.32
C ALA A 125 8.37 -16.02 -5.23
N ALA A 126 8.70 -17.20 -5.73
CA ALA A 126 9.79 -17.41 -6.68
C ALA A 126 9.54 -16.69 -8.00
N MET A 127 8.31 -16.75 -8.54
CA MET A 127 7.91 -15.97 -9.71
C MET A 127 8.05 -14.47 -9.45
N LYS A 128 7.53 -13.99 -8.31
CA LYS A 128 7.62 -12.57 -7.95
C LYS A 128 9.07 -12.10 -7.86
N ASN A 129 9.97 -12.88 -7.30
CA ASN A 129 11.38 -12.54 -7.20
C ASN A 129 12.02 -12.23 -8.56
N ILE A 130 11.57 -12.88 -9.63
CA ILE A 130 12.11 -12.74 -10.99
C ILE A 130 11.34 -11.71 -11.82
N LEU A 131 10.01 -11.64 -11.66
CA LEU A 131 9.17 -10.74 -12.45
C LEU A 131 9.17 -9.30 -11.91
N GLU A 132 9.22 -9.12 -10.59
CA GLU A 132 9.16 -7.80 -9.96
C GLU A 132 10.26 -6.85 -10.45
N PRO A 133 11.55 -7.24 -10.57
CA PRO A 133 12.59 -6.36 -11.11
C PRO A 133 12.34 -5.91 -12.55
N VAL A 134 11.77 -6.80 -13.39
CA VAL A 134 11.47 -6.48 -14.78
C VAL A 134 10.42 -5.38 -14.88
N PHE A 135 9.28 -5.55 -14.16
CA PHE A 135 8.18 -4.61 -14.24
C PHE A 135 8.39 -3.34 -13.39
N GLU A 136 9.23 -3.41 -12.33
CA GLU A 136 9.54 -2.23 -11.53
C GLU A 136 10.21 -1.12 -12.35
N ALA A 137 10.98 -1.48 -13.37
CA ALA A 137 11.58 -0.54 -14.31
C ALA A 137 10.54 0.18 -15.20
N ASP A 138 9.41 -0.48 -15.47
CA ASP A 138 8.34 0.06 -16.31
C ASP A 138 7.37 0.94 -15.51
N PHE A 139 7.22 0.69 -14.23
CA PHE A 139 6.23 1.38 -13.41
C PHE A 139 6.53 2.88 -13.29
N TYR A 140 5.48 3.67 -13.45
CA TYR A 140 5.56 5.12 -13.32
C TYR A 140 5.91 5.55 -11.90
N PRO A 141 6.62 6.67 -11.72
CA PRO A 141 7.00 7.18 -10.40
C PRO A 141 5.79 7.57 -9.54
N THR A 142 4.63 7.78 -10.14
CA THR A 142 3.36 8.14 -9.51
C THR A 142 2.56 6.94 -8.98
N SER A 143 3.01 5.71 -9.27
CA SER A 143 2.44 4.47 -8.71
C SER A 143 3.20 4.05 -7.45
N TYR A 144 2.49 3.83 -6.34
CA TYR A 144 3.07 3.61 -5.01
C TYR A 144 2.74 2.27 -4.37
N GLY A 145 1.55 1.71 -4.64
CA GLY A 145 1.06 0.53 -3.95
C GLY A 145 1.90 -0.73 -4.23
N PHE A 146 2.20 -1.50 -3.19
CA PHE A 146 2.86 -2.81 -3.27
C PHE A 146 4.23 -2.85 -3.95
N ARG A 147 4.89 -1.72 -4.11
CA ARG A 147 6.19 -1.59 -4.78
C ARG A 147 7.33 -1.47 -3.78
N PRO A 148 8.53 -2.02 -4.10
CA PRO A 148 9.72 -1.88 -3.26
C PRO A 148 10.10 -0.41 -3.02
N GLY A 149 10.44 -0.05 -1.78
CA GLY A 149 10.86 1.31 -1.43
C GLY A 149 9.76 2.38 -1.45
N LYS A 150 8.53 2.05 -1.87
CA LYS A 150 7.38 2.94 -1.88
C LYS A 150 6.53 2.77 -0.61
N SER A 151 5.83 3.81 -0.20
CA SER A 151 4.99 3.78 1.01
C SER A 151 3.74 4.67 0.87
N VAL A 152 2.77 4.42 1.75
CA VAL A 152 1.58 5.28 1.91
C VAL A 152 1.99 6.74 2.16
N HIS A 153 2.97 6.95 3.05
CA HIS A 153 3.44 8.29 3.39
C HIS A 153 4.12 9.00 2.21
N ALA A 154 4.82 8.25 1.35
CA ALA A 154 5.39 8.80 0.13
C ALA A 154 4.32 9.27 -0.86
N ALA A 155 3.26 8.50 -1.05
CA ALA A 155 2.12 8.88 -1.90
C ALA A 155 1.39 10.12 -1.37
N LEU A 156 1.13 10.16 -0.06
CA LEU A 156 0.49 11.31 0.61
C LEU A 156 1.33 12.58 0.54
N GLU A 157 2.63 12.47 0.76
CA GLU A 157 3.53 13.63 0.67
C GLU A 157 3.69 14.11 -0.76
N HIS A 158 3.73 13.19 -1.74
CA HIS A 158 3.72 13.58 -3.14
C HIS A 158 2.47 14.36 -3.49
N LEU A 159 1.29 13.85 -3.14
CA LEU A 159 0.02 14.55 -3.35
C LEU A 159 0.01 15.93 -2.68
N ARG A 160 0.49 16.02 -1.43
CA ARG A 160 0.59 17.28 -0.69
C ARG A 160 1.53 18.28 -1.39
N MET A 161 2.67 17.81 -1.90
CA MET A 161 3.63 18.66 -2.64
C MET A 161 3.05 19.17 -3.95
N LEU A 162 2.32 18.33 -4.68
CA LEU A 162 1.66 18.71 -5.94
C LEU A 162 0.62 19.81 -5.72
N LEU A 163 -0.10 19.77 -4.59
CA LEU A 163 -1.11 20.74 -4.22
C LEU A 163 -0.56 22.00 -3.53
N ARG A 164 0.77 22.11 -3.34
CA ARG A 164 1.36 23.28 -2.71
C ARG A 164 1.14 24.52 -3.57
N PRO A 165 0.47 25.57 -3.03
CA PRO A 165 0.28 26.83 -3.74
C PRO A 165 1.62 27.41 -4.18
N ARG A 166 1.64 28.02 -5.34
CA ARG A 166 2.83 28.69 -5.90
C ARG A 166 2.77 30.18 -5.55
N GLU A 167 3.93 30.73 -5.24
CA GLU A 167 4.12 32.18 -5.15
C GLU A 167 4.32 32.71 -6.58
N GLY A 168 3.65 33.79 -6.95
CA GLY A 168 3.85 34.40 -8.27
C GLY A 168 2.74 35.35 -8.71
N GLY A 169 3.09 36.58 -8.95
CA GLY A 169 2.30 37.69 -9.44
C GLY A 169 2.44 38.93 -8.58
N PRO A 170 2.23 40.14 -9.12
CA PRO A 170 2.44 41.42 -8.42
C PRO A 170 1.54 41.68 -7.22
N GLU A 171 0.51 40.90 -7.03
CA GLU A 171 -0.41 40.96 -5.89
C GLU A 171 -0.67 39.51 -5.41
N ASP A 172 0.06 39.06 -4.44
CA ASP A 172 -0.15 37.97 -3.44
C ASP A 172 -1.18 36.82 -3.74
N GLU A 173 -1.71 36.71 -4.95
CA GLU A 173 -2.59 35.64 -5.37
C GLU A 173 -1.80 34.36 -5.59
N ARG A 174 -1.74 33.56 -4.54
CA ARG A 174 -1.18 32.23 -4.60
C ARG A 174 -2.05 31.34 -5.47
N ARG A 175 -1.57 31.10 -6.67
CA ARG A 175 -2.27 30.27 -7.64
C ARG A 175 -2.21 28.79 -7.26
N LEU A 176 -3.38 28.14 -7.26
CA LEU A 176 -3.47 26.69 -7.09
C LEU A 176 -2.93 26.01 -8.35
N PRO A 177 -1.90 25.14 -8.22
CA PRO A 177 -1.37 24.42 -9.37
C PRO A 177 -2.35 23.42 -9.98
N TYR A 178 -3.35 23.01 -9.23
CA TYR A 178 -4.49 22.19 -9.64
C TYR A 178 -5.75 22.72 -8.96
N GLN A 179 -6.89 22.65 -9.65
CA GLN A 179 -8.15 23.19 -9.16
C GLN A 179 -9.07 22.08 -8.66
N TRP A 180 -9.12 20.96 -9.39
CA TRP A 180 -9.99 19.83 -9.08
C TRP A 180 -9.21 18.52 -9.02
N ALA A 181 -9.85 17.51 -8.41
CA ALA A 181 -9.33 16.15 -8.33
C ALA A 181 -10.45 15.14 -8.58
N ILE A 182 -10.09 14.05 -9.26
CA ILE A 182 -10.93 12.86 -9.39
C ILE A 182 -10.41 11.85 -8.36
N GLU A 183 -11.20 11.57 -7.32
CA GLU A 183 -10.93 10.54 -6.32
C GLU A 183 -11.50 9.23 -6.85
N GLY A 184 -10.66 8.30 -7.31
CA GLY A 184 -11.09 7.08 -7.98
C GLY A 184 -11.04 5.85 -7.08
N ASP A 185 -12.12 5.05 -7.13
CA ASP A 185 -12.22 3.72 -6.50
C ASP A 185 -12.74 2.72 -7.53
N ILE A 186 -12.04 1.61 -7.73
CA ILE A 186 -12.39 0.58 -8.70
C ILE A 186 -13.21 -0.51 -7.99
N LYS A 187 -14.38 -0.87 -8.55
CA LYS A 187 -15.26 -1.92 -8.00
C LYS A 187 -14.56 -3.28 -8.07
N GLY A 188 -14.25 -3.88 -6.90
CA GLY A 188 -13.70 -5.24 -6.83
C GLY A 188 -12.47 -5.46 -7.73
N CYS A 189 -11.56 -4.51 -7.79
CA CYS A 189 -10.45 -4.49 -8.74
C CYS A 189 -9.74 -5.84 -8.87
N PHE A 190 -9.31 -6.44 -7.75
CA PHE A 190 -8.58 -7.71 -7.77
C PHE A 190 -9.43 -8.89 -8.27
N ASP A 191 -10.74 -8.83 -8.08
CA ASP A 191 -11.66 -9.92 -8.41
C ASP A 191 -12.18 -9.84 -9.86
N ASN A 192 -11.99 -8.68 -10.54
CA ASN A 192 -12.60 -8.39 -11.84
C ASN A 192 -11.61 -8.08 -12.96
N ILE A 193 -10.29 -8.05 -12.71
CA ILE A 193 -9.28 -7.79 -13.77
C ILE A 193 -9.43 -8.82 -14.87
N ASP A 194 -9.68 -8.39 -16.10
CA ASP A 194 -9.71 -9.28 -17.25
C ASP A 194 -8.35 -9.99 -17.45
N HIS A 195 -8.39 -11.32 -17.52
CA HIS A 195 -7.19 -12.14 -17.69
C HIS A 195 -6.51 -11.90 -19.03
N HIS A 196 -7.28 -11.66 -20.11
CA HIS A 196 -6.73 -11.40 -21.42
C HIS A 196 -5.98 -10.06 -21.44
N GLY A 197 -6.62 -8.97 -21.01
CA GLY A 197 -6.02 -7.64 -20.95
C GLY A 197 -4.77 -7.60 -20.06
N LEU A 198 -4.80 -8.29 -18.91
CA LEU A 198 -3.62 -8.45 -18.06
C LEU A 198 -2.49 -9.19 -18.81
N MET A 199 -2.79 -10.34 -19.45
CA MET A 199 -1.77 -11.15 -20.14
C MET A 199 -1.19 -10.47 -21.38
N VAL A 200 -1.96 -9.63 -22.07
CA VAL A 200 -1.42 -8.76 -23.15
C VAL A 200 -0.30 -7.87 -22.60
N ARG A 201 -0.50 -7.30 -21.42
CA ARG A 201 0.50 -6.43 -20.77
C ARG A 201 1.71 -7.22 -20.24
N VAL A 202 1.48 -8.39 -19.64
CA VAL A 202 2.56 -9.27 -19.17
C VAL A 202 3.45 -9.71 -20.35
N ARG A 203 2.85 -10.11 -21.47
CA ARG A 203 3.58 -10.59 -22.67
C ARG A 203 4.39 -9.50 -23.38
N ARG A 204 4.09 -8.21 -23.17
CA ARG A 204 4.94 -7.12 -23.67
C ARG A 204 6.38 -7.22 -23.18
N ARG A 205 6.58 -7.76 -21.97
CA ARG A 205 7.90 -7.87 -21.33
C ARG A 205 8.37 -9.31 -21.15
N ILE A 206 7.45 -10.26 -21.01
CA ILE A 206 7.74 -11.66 -20.74
C ILE A 206 7.37 -12.51 -21.96
N GLY A 207 8.41 -12.95 -22.69
CA GLY A 207 8.27 -13.85 -23.84
C GLY A 207 8.48 -15.33 -23.47
N ASP A 208 8.81 -15.66 -22.19
CA ASP A 208 8.98 -17.04 -21.74
C ASP A 208 7.61 -17.74 -21.64
N SER A 209 7.38 -18.71 -22.53
CA SER A 209 6.10 -19.40 -22.64
C SER A 209 5.74 -20.21 -21.38
N LYS A 210 6.76 -20.79 -20.69
CA LYS A 210 6.54 -21.58 -19.46
C LYS A 210 6.10 -20.67 -18.31
N VAL A 211 6.75 -19.51 -18.17
CA VAL A 211 6.38 -18.50 -17.18
C VAL A 211 4.97 -17.97 -17.45
N ASN A 212 4.67 -17.60 -18.70
CA ASN A 212 3.35 -17.10 -19.09
C ASN A 212 2.24 -18.13 -18.82
N ARG A 213 2.47 -19.41 -19.16
CA ARG A 213 1.52 -20.49 -18.86
C ARG A 213 1.28 -20.63 -17.36
N LEU A 214 2.31 -20.49 -16.55
CA LEU A 214 2.19 -20.58 -15.09
C LEU A 214 1.43 -19.37 -14.49
N VAL A 215 1.64 -18.15 -15.02
CA VAL A 215 0.82 -16.99 -14.64
C VAL A 215 -0.65 -17.26 -14.94
N VAL A 216 -0.98 -17.72 -16.14
CA VAL A 216 -2.36 -18.06 -16.53
C VAL A 216 -2.93 -19.17 -15.65
N ALA A 217 -2.13 -20.19 -15.30
CA ALA A 217 -2.56 -21.25 -14.41
C ALA A 217 -2.93 -20.73 -13.01
N PHE A 218 -2.16 -19.79 -12.44
CA PHE A 218 -2.52 -19.14 -11.18
C PHE A 218 -3.77 -18.27 -11.27
N LEU A 219 -3.98 -17.57 -12.37
CA LEU A 219 -5.20 -16.77 -12.57
C LEU A 219 -6.45 -17.67 -12.64
N LYS A 220 -6.33 -18.86 -13.23
CA LYS A 220 -7.43 -19.82 -13.42
C LYS A 220 -7.59 -20.85 -12.29
N ALA A 221 -6.72 -20.83 -11.27
CA ALA A 221 -6.69 -21.85 -10.21
C ALA A 221 -8.00 -21.98 -9.42
N GLY A 222 -8.84 -20.94 -9.45
CA GLY A 222 -10.15 -20.97 -8.79
C GLY A 222 -10.10 -20.78 -7.28
N VAL A 223 -11.28 -20.84 -6.67
CA VAL A 223 -11.51 -20.65 -5.25
C VAL A 223 -12.31 -21.83 -4.70
N MET A 224 -11.84 -22.41 -3.60
CA MET A 224 -12.55 -23.43 -2.83
C MET A 224 -13.30 -22.77 -1.67
N THR A 225 -14.61 -22.90 -1.65
CA THR A 225 -15.47 -22.60 -0.49
C THR A 225 -15.63 -23.86 0.36
N GLU A 226 -16.32 -23.76 1.49
CA GLU A 226 -16.63 -24.95 2.33
C GLU A 226 -17.55 -25.94 1.59
N GLU A 227 -18.32 -25.46 0.60
CA GLU A 227 -19.36 -26.26 -0.06
C GLU A 227 -18.98 -26.67 -1.48
N GLN A 228 -18.19 -25.85 -2.24
CA GLN A 228 -17.91 -26.12 -3.65
C GLN A 228 -16.66 -25.44 -4.20
N PHE A 229 -16.17 -25.99 -5.32
CA PHE A 229 -15.14 -25.36 -6.15
C PHE A 229 -15.77 -24.35 -7.11
N VAL A 230 -15.23 -23.12 -7.12
CA VAL A 230 -15.63 -22.06 -8.06
C VAL A 230 -14.44 -21.67 -8.93
N ARG A 231 -14.59 -21.88 -10.23
CA ARG A 231 -13.60 -21.43 -11.21
C ARG A 231 -13.67 -19.90 -11.34
N LEU A 232 -12.51 -19.25 -11.47
CA LEU A 232 -12.42 -17.82 -11.72
C LEU A 232 -12.17 -17.58 -13.21
N ASP A 233 -13.08 -16.86 -13.85
CA ASP A 233 -12.93 -16.41 -15.24
C ASP A 233 -12.31 -15.01 -15.33
N ALA A 234 -12.27 -14.27 -14.25
CA ALA A 234 -11.64 -12.98 -14.10
C ALA A 234 -10.97 -12.83 -12.73
N GLY A 235 -10.09 -11.85 -12.60
CA GLY A 235 -9.49 -11.46 -11.34
C GLY A 235 -8.24 -12.25 -10.95
N THR A 236 -7.69 -11.82 -9.83
CA THR A 236 -6.57 -12.49 -9.14
C THR A 236 -6.99 -12.76 -7.71
N PRO A 237 -6.80 -13.96 -7.15
CA PRO A 237 -7.21 -14.26 -5.79
C PRO A 237 -6.65 -13.27 -4.79
N GLN A 238 -7.52 -12.58 -4.03
CA GLN A 238 -7.07 -11.69 -2.95
C GLN A 238 -6.33 -12.50 -1.90
N GLY A 239 -5.03 -12.25 -1.71
CA GLY A 239 -4.18 -12.98 -0.76
C GLY A 239 -3.03 -13.75 -1.41
N GLY A 240 -3.02 -13.90 -2.73
CA GLY A 240 -1.87 -14.41 -3.49
C GLY A 240 -0.66 -13.47 -3.38
N ILE A 241 0.55 -14.03 -3.32
CA ILE A 241 1.80 -13.25 -3.24
C ILE A 241 2.08 -12.50 -4.56
N LEU A 242 1.66 -13.07 -5.67
CA LEU A 242 1.86 -12.52 -7.02
C LEU A 242 0.78 -11.49 -7.38
N SER A 243 -0.43 -11.60 -6.82
CA SER A 243 -1.59 -10.77 -7.19
C SER A 243 -1.33 -9.25 -7.13
N PRO A 244 -0.64 -8.69 -6.13
CA PRO A 244 -0.34 -7.26 -6.10
C PRO A 244 0.54 -6.77 -7.25
N LEU A 245 1.50 -7.60 -7.71
CA LEU A 245 2.33 -7.28 -8.87
C LEU A 245 1.50 -7.29 -10.15
N LEU A 246 0.69 -8.32 -10.36
CA LEU A 246 -0.19 -8.44 -11.52
C LEU A 246 -1.22 -7.31 -11.59
N ALA A 247 -1.81 -6.92 -10.46
CA ALA A 247 -2.71 -5.77 -10.39
C ALA A 247 -2.01 -4.46 -10.78
N ASN A 248 -0.77 -4.23 -10.33
CA ASN A 248 -0.01 -3.06 -10.73
C ASN A 248 0.32 -3.05 -12.24
N ILE A 249 0.62 -4.20 -12.83
CA ILE A 249 0.83 -4.35 -14.27
C ILE A 249 -0.44 -4.00 -15.04
N ALA A 250 -1.59 -4.54 -14.63
CA ALA A 250 -2.87 -4.24 -15.24
C ALA A 250 -3.20 -2.74 -15.14
N LEU A 251 -3.18 -2.18 -13.93
CA LEU A 251 -3.57 -0.81 -13.66
C LEU A 251 -2.59 0.25 -14.17
N GLY A 252 -1.41 -0.14 -14.68
CA GLY A 252 -0.49 0.77 -15.35
C GLY A 252 -1.13 1.52 -16.53
N VAL A 253 -2.25 1.04 -17.06
CA VAL A 253 -3.05 1.72 -18.10
C VAL A 253 -3.51 3.13 -17.65
N ILE A 254 -3.70 3.33 -16.35
CA ILE A 254 -4.08 4.64 -15.78
C ILE A 254 -2.93 5.64 -15.99
N GLU A 255 -1.72 5.30 -15.59
CA GLU A 255 -0.58 6.20 -15.74
C GLU A 255 -0.18 6.39 -17.20
N GLU A 256 -0.31 5.38 -18.05
CA GLU A 256 -0.05 5.46 -19.49
C GLU A 256 -0.91 6.54 -20.15
N ARG A 257 -2.20 6.68 -19.78
CA ARG A 257 -3.09 7.73 -20.28
C ARG A 257 -2.53 9.14 -20.00
N TYR A 258 -1.82 9.31 -18.89
CA TYR A 258 -1.27 10.60 -18.47
C TYR A 258 0.25 10.68 -18.63
N GLU A 259 0.85 9.81 -19.44
CA GLU A 259 2.31 9.71 -19.62
C GLU A 259 2.96 11.06 -19.96
N ARG A 260 2.31 11.85 -20.82
CA ARG A 260 2.74 13.20 -21.21
C ARG A 260 3.07 14.10 -20.02
N HIS A 261 2.32 13.95 -18.89
CA HIS A 261 2.48 14.79 -17.71
C HIS A 261 3.33 14.13 -16.61
N VAL A 262 3.49 12.81 -16.66
CA VAL A 262 4.23 12.02 -15.66
C VAL A 262 5.70 11.85 -16.03
N ARG A 263 5.99 11.60 -17.31
CA ARG A 263 7.37 11.44 -17.81
C ARG A 263 7.85 12.70 -18.52
N PRO A 264 9.17 13.00 -18.46
CA PRO A 264 9.73 14.07 -19.27
C PRO A 264 9.61 13.71 -20.75
N ARG A 265 9.26 14.71 -21.56
CA ARG A 265 9.29 14.56 -23.02
C ARG A 265 10.71 14.31 -23.48
N ARG A 266 10.87 13.53 -24.56
CA ARG A 266 12.14 13.43 -25.27
C ARG A 266 12.54 14.84 -25.73
N THR A 267 13.61 15.37 -25.15
CA THR A 267 14.21 16.64 -25.52
C THR A 267 15.63 16.39 -25.98
N GLN A 268 16.24 17.36 -26.66
CA GLN A 268 17.66 17.32 -27.05
C GLN A 268 18.65 17.20 -25.87
N ARG A 269 18.18 17.31 -24.62
CA ARG A 269 18.98 17.22 -23.38
C ARG A 269 19.43 15.80 -22.99
N GLY A 270 19.21 14.80 -23.84
CA GLY A 270 19.60 13.41 -23.58
C GLY A 270 18.80 12.70 -22.49
N PRO A 271 19.10 11.42 -22.19
CA PRO A 271 18.40 10.62 -21.21
C PRO A 271 18.58 11.17 -19.79
N CYS A 272 17.57 10.97 -18.92
CA CYS A 272 17.67 11.36 -17.52
C CYS A 272 18.56 10.38 -16.75
N LYS A 273 19.56 10.90 -16.04
CA LYS A 273 20.53 10.10 -15.26
C LYS A 273 19.91 9.44 -14.03
N ASP A 274 18.87 10.05 -13.47
CA ASP A 274 18.22 9.61 -12.23
C ASP A 274 16.74 10.03 -12.16
N THR A 275 16.01 9.43 -11.20
CA THR A 275 14.58 9.69 -10.99
C THR A 275 14.28 11.15 -10.58
N ALA A 276 15.20 11.80 -9.86
CA ALA A 276 15.01 13.20 -9.43
C ALA A 276 15.09 14.15 -10.62
N THR A 277 16.05 13.93 -11.52
CA THR A 277 16.17 14.68 -12.79
C THR A 277 14.95 14.43 -13.69
N MET A 278 14.45 13.19 -13.74
CA MET A 278 13.24 12.86 -14.49
C MET A 278 12.03 13.64 -13.96
N GLU A 279 11.79 13.63 -12.65
CA GLU A 279 10.67 14.37 -12.05
C GLU A 279 10.82 15.88 -12.21
N ARG A 280 12.01 16.42 -12.06
CA ARG A 280 12.27 17.85 -12.30
C ARG A 280 11.89 18.25 -13.72
N ARG A 281 12.35 17.51 -14.73
CA ARG A 281 12.03 17.78 -16.15
C ARG A 281 10.53 17.62 -16.44
N ALA A 282 9.90 16.59 -15.90
CA ALA A 282 8.45 16.40 -16.02
C ALA A 282 7.67 17.55 -15.40
N ARG A 283 8.12 18.08 -14.25
CA ARG A 283 7.51 19.24 -13.60
C ARG A 283 7.68 20.53 -14.41
N GLU A 284 8.86 20.74 -15.03
CA GLU A 284 9.10 21.84 -15.96
C GLU A 284 8.16 21.76 -17.16
N ASN A 285 8.00 20.57 -17.75
CA ASN A 285 7.06 20.33 -18.85
C ASN A 285 5.62 20.67 -18.49
N ARG A 286 5.15 20.24 -17.29
CA ARG A 286 3.82 20.61 -16.77
C ARG A 286 3.67 22.13 -16.55
N GLY A 287 4.74 22.79 -16.13
CA GLY A 287 4.78 24.25 -16.01
C GLY A 287 4.58 24.94 -17.37
N ASN A 288 5.34 24.51 -18.36
CA ASN A 288 5.27 25.02 -19.73
C ASN A 288 3.90 24.72 -20.39
N ASP A 289 3.31 23.56 -20.15
CA ASP A 289 1.98 23.22 -20.64
C ASP A 289 0.92 24.19 -20.10
N ARG A 290 0.93 24.47 -18.78
CA ARG A 290 0.03 25.46 -18.16
C ARG A 290 0.22 26.85 -18.75
N TYR A 291 1.47 27.29 -18.93
CA TYR A 291 1.78 28.58 -19.53
C TYR A 291 1.23 28.70 -20.95
N ARG A 292 1.25 27.60 -21.72
CA ARG A 292 0.71 27.54 -23.08
C ARG A 292 -0.80 27.29 -23.14
N GLY A 293 -1.50 27.32 -22.04
CA GLY A 293 -2.94 27.07 -21.98
C GLY A 293 -3.36 25.60 -22.14
N ILE A 294 -2.42 24.66 -22.01
CA ILE A 294 -2.70 23.22 -22.14
C ILE A 294 -3.07 22.65 -20.77
N ASP A 295 -4.19 21.95 -20.72
CA ASP A 295 -4.67 21.26 -19.53
C ASP A 295 -3.66 20.22 -19.05
N VAL A 296 -3.47 20.15 -17.73
CA VAL A 296 -2.56 19.20 -17.08
C VAL A 296 -3.33 18.27 -16.17
N LEU A 297 -3.27 16.96 -16.47
CA LEU A 297 -3.85 15.90 -15.66
C LEU A 297 -2.72 15.05 -15.07
N PHE A 298 -2.75 14.86 -13.73
CA PHE A 298 -1.64 14.19 -13.05
C PHE A 298 -2.11 13.11 -12.08
N PRO A 299 -1.78 11.83 -12.33
CA PRO A 299 -2.20 10.72 -11.49
C PRO A 299 -1.28 10.55 -10.27
N VAL A 300 -1.86 10.18 -9.14
CA VAL A 300 -1.18 9.61 -7.97
C VAL A 300 -1.95 8.36 -7.57
N ARG A 301 -1.34 7.18 -7.72
CA ARG A 301 -2.01 5.91 -7.50
C ARG A 301 -1.34 5.07 -6.40
N TYR A 302 -2.15 4.43 -5.59
CA TYR A 302 -1.73 3.44 -4.62
C TYR A 302 -2.59 2.17 -4.77
N ALA A 303 -2.14 1.19 -5.53
CA ALA A 303 -2.91 0.03 -5.94
C ALA A 303 -4.18 0.42 -6.72
N ASP A 304 -5.35 0.12 -6.19
CA ASP A 304 -6.68 0.45 -6.72
C ASP A 304 -7.19 1.84 -6.33
N ASP A 305 -6.64 2.45 -5.26
CA ASP A 305 -6.92 3.84 -4.88
C ASP A 305 -6.10 4.81 -5.74
N PHE A 306 -6.73 5.79 -6.38
CA PHE A 306 -6.02 6.80 -7.15
C PHE A 306 -6.67 8.19 -7.07
N ILE A 307 -5.85 9.20 -7.32
CA ILE A 307 -6.29 10.59 -7.51
C ILE A 307 -5.73 11.11 -8.82
N ILE A 308 -6.59 11.68 -9.66
CA ILE A 308 -6.17 12.44 -10.83
C ILE A 308 -6.37 13.92 -10.54
N LEU A 309 -5.29 14.66 -10.46
CA LEU A 309 -5.31 16.12 -10.28
C LEU A 309 -5.55 16.79 -11.64
N VAL A 310 -6.45 17.76 -11.68
CA VAL A 310 -6.86 18.49 -12.90
C VAL A 310 -6.47 19.96 -12.78
N SER A 311 -5.76 20.45 -13.79
CA SER A 311 -5.39 21.86 -13.94
C SER A 311 -5.74 22.31 -15.35
N VAL A 312 -6.50 23.39 -15.46
CA VAL A 312 -6.78 24.07 -16.72
C VAL A 312 -6.09 25.43 -16.79
N ALA A 313 -6.01 26.00 -17.98
CA ALA A 313 -5.44 27.31 -18.21
C ALA A 313 -6.09 28.37 -17.31
N SER A 314 -5.31 29.36 -16.86
CA SER A 314 -5.79 30.53 -16.12
C SER A 314 -6.75 31.35 -17.00
N GLY A 315 -7.71 32.00 -16.39
CA GLY A 315 -8.69 32.86 -17.09
C GLY A 315 -10.05 32.85 -16.41
N PRO A 316 -11.04 33.54 -16.97
CA PRO A 316 -12.40 33.54 -16.47
C PRO A 316 -12.93 32.10 -16.31
N ASP A 317 -13.74 31.88 -15.30
CA ASP A 317 -14.45 30.61 -15.01
C ASP A 317 -13.51 29.38 -14.89
N GLN A 318 -12.25 29.63 -14.49
CA GLN A 318 -11.25 28.55 -14.38
C GLN A 318 -11.73 27.36 -13.53
N LEU A 319 -12.43 27.63 -12.44
CA LEU A 319 -12.93 26.57 -11.55
C LEU A 319 -14.03 25.74 -12.22
N GLU A 320 -14.93 26.38 -12.96
CA GLU A 320 -16.01 25.70 -13.70
C GLU A 320 -15.45 24.88 -14.86
N ARG A 321 -14.53 25.46 -15.64
CA ARG A 321 -13.85 24.74 -16.73
C ARG A 321 -13.06 23.54 -16.22
N ALA A 322 -12.39 23.68 -15.07
CA ALA A 322 -11.67 22.58 -14.45
C ALA A 322 -12.62 21.48 -13.93
N CYS A 323 -13.79 21.86 -13.41
CA CYS A 323 -14.83 20.91 -13.02
C CYS A 323 -15.38 20.15 -14.23
N ALA A 324 -15.75 20.85 -15.28
CA ALA A 324 -16.23 20.25 -16.53
C ALA A 324 -15.19 19.29 -17.12
N LYS A 325 -13.91 19.70 -17.17
CA LYS A 325 -12.81 18.85 -17.62
C LYS A 325 -12.65 17.59 -16.74
N ALA A 326 -12.78 17.73 -15.43
CA ALA A 326 -12.69 16.59 -14.50
C ALA A 326 -13.86 15.60 -14.69
N LEU A 327 -15.07 16.08 -14.98
CA LEU A 327 -16.22 15.22 -15.26
C LEU A 327 -16.06 14.45 -16.58
N VAL A 328 -15.62 15.11 -17.64
CA VAL A 328 -15.32 14.47 -18.93
C VAL A 328 -14.23 13.42 -18.75
N GLU A 329 -13.13 13.77 -18.09
CA GLU A 329 -12.01 12.88 -17.86
C GLU A 329 -12.38 11.65 -17.01
N LYS A 330 -13.27 11.82 -16.01
CA LYS A 330 -13.82 10.70 -15.24
C LYS A 330 -14.55 9.71 -16.14
N ALA A 331 -15.36 10.18 -17.08
CA ALA A 331 -16.09 9.33 -18.01
C ALA A 331 -15.15 8.60 -18.99
N GLU A 332 -14.19 9.33 -19.56
CA GLU A 332 -13.20 8.76 -20.47
C GLU A 332 -12.29 7.72 -19.79
N LEU A 333 -11.88 7.97 -18.54
CA LEU A 333 -11.11 7.01 -17.75
C LEU A 333 -11.95 5.77 -17.41
N ALA A 334 -13.22 5.92 -17.12
CA ALA A 334 -14.14 4.79 -16.90
C ALA A 334 -14.27 3.94 -18.17
N ALA A 335 -14.45 4.56 -19.34
CA ALA A 335 -14.50 3.86 -20.62
C ALA A 335 -13.20 3.10 -20.91
N LEU A 336 -12.03 3.74 -20.70
CA LEU A 336 -10.72 3.12 -20.88
C LEU A 336 -10.54 1.87 -19.99
N LEU A 337 -10.89 1.96 -18.70
CA LEU A 337 -10.78 0.85 -17.76
C LEU A 337 -11.73 -0.30 -18.14
N LYS A 338 -12.91 0.03 -18.61
CA LYS A 338 -13.90 -0.96 -19.10
C LYS A 338 -13.39 -1.66 -20.34
N GLU A 339 -12.93 -0.91 -21.33
CA GLU A 339 -12.41 -1.46 -22.60
C GLU A 339 -11.17 -2.35 -22.41
N ARG A 340 -10.18 -1.86 -21.63
CA ARG A 340 -8.86 -2.50 -21.54
C ARG A 340 -8.78 -3.63 -20.51
N LEU A 341 -9.57 -3.54 -19.44
CA LEU A 341 -9.44 -4.43 -18.27
C LEU A 341 -10.77 -4.97 -17.76
N ASN A 342 -11.89 -4.62 -18.41
CA ASN A 342 -13.25 -4.90 -17.97
C ASN A 342 -13.53 -4.47 -16.51
N LEU A 343 -12.94 -3.34 -16.09
CA LEU A 343 -13.08 -2.79 -14.75
C LEU A 343 -14.06 -1.62 -14.73
N ASP A 344 -14.89 -1.55 -13.69
CA ASP A 344 -15.85 -0.48 -13.47
C ASP A 344 -15.40 0.44 -12.33
N LEU A 345 -15.49 1.76 -12.54
CA LEU A 345 -15.37 2.72 -11.46
C LEU A 345 -16.58 2.65 -10.53
N SER A 346 -16.36 2.91 -9.25
CA SER A 346 -17.45 2.98 -8.28
C SER A 346 -18.15 4.33 -8.37
N ASP A 347 -19.39 4.37 -8.86
CA ASP A 347 -20.16 5.63 -9.01
C ASP A 347 -20.31 6.39 -7.69
N THR A 348 -20.53 5.65 -6.59
CA THR A 348 -20.74 6.23 -5.26
C THR A 348 -19.46 6.69 -4.56
N LYS A 349 -18.29 6.20 -4.98
CA LYS A 349 -17.01 6.51 -4.34
C LYS A 349 -16.05 7.27 -5.24
N THR A 350 -16.27 7.24 -6.57
CA THR A 350 -15.49 8.05 -7.50
C THR A 350 -16.07 9.46 -7.57
N LEU A 351 -15.40 10.37 -6.87
CA LEU A 351 -15.86 11.75 -6.68
C LEU A 351 -15.00 12.72 -7.50
N VAL A 352 -15.63 13.79 -7.96
CA VAL A 352 -14.95 14.98 -8.51
C VAL A 352 -15.03 16.06 -7.45
N THR A 353 -13.89 16.46 -6.91
CA THR A 353 -13.79 17.29 -5.69
C THR A 353 -12.82 18.45 -5.92
N PRO A 354 -13.17 19.72 -5.56
CA PRO A 354 -12.22 20.82 -5.62
C PRO A 354 -11.10 20.60 -4.59
N VAL A 355 -9.86 20.96 -4.92
CA VAL A 355 -8.69 20.69 -4.05
C VAL A 355 -8.70 21.47 -2.73
N THR A 356 -9.58 22.45 -2.58
CA THR A 356 -9.84 23.17 -1.33
C THR A 356 -10.68 22.34 -0.36
N ASN A 357 -11.45 21.39 -0.86
CA ASN A 357 -12.18 20.41 -0.04
C ASN A 357 -11.29 19.22 0.35
N PRO A 358 -11.64 18.50 1.43
CA PRO A 358 -10.86 17.37 1.90
C PRO A 358 -10.90 16.18 0.91
N LEU A 359 -9.84 15.98 0.13
CA LEU A 359 -9.64 14.78 -0.69
C LEU A 359 -9.35 13.59 0.21
N ARG A 360 -10.08 12.50 0.05
CA ARG A 360 -9.92 11.26 0.84
C ARG A 360 -8.93 10.35 0.17
N PHE A 361 -7.71 10.25 0.71
CA PHE A 361 -6.70 9.37 0.15
C PHE A 361 -5.94 8.62 1.24
N LEU A 362 -5.84 7.30 1.12
CA LEU A 362 -5.07 6.41 1.99
C LEU A 362 -5.29 6.65 3.49
N GLY A 363 -6.53 6.90 3.88
CA GLY A 363 -6.91 7.12 5.27
C GLY A 363 -6.58 8.50 5.84
N HIS A 364 -6.21 9.45 4.99
CA HIS A 364 -6.00 10.87 5.31
C HIS A 364 -6.97 11.76 4.55
N HIS A 365 -7.14 13.00 5.01
CA HIS A 365 -7.73 14.09 4.24
C HIS A 365 -6.60 15.03 3.79
N VAL A 366 -6.44 15.20 2.49
CA VAL A 366 -5.48 16.15 1.88
C VAL A 366 -6.25 17.29 1.25
N ARG A 367 -5.90 18.53 1.56
CA ARG A 367 -6.55 19.71 0.98
C ARG A 367 -5.64 20.94 1.01
N VAL A 368 -5.97 21.92 0.19
CA VAL A 368 -5.45 23.28 0.33
C VAL A 368 -6.39 24.09 1.21
N ARG A 369 -5.84 24.83 2.15
CA ARG A 369 -6.59 25.71 3.05
C ARG A 369 -5.73 26.87 3.54
N GLU A 370 -6.34 27.87 4.08
CA GLU A 370 -5.64 28.94 4.76
C GLU A 370 -4.98 28.47 6.05
N HIS A 371 -3.77 28.96 6.27
CA HIS A 371 -3.05 28.69 7.52
C HIS A 371 -3.63 29.59 8.62
N PRO A 372 -4.02 29.06 9.79
CA PRO A 372 -4.77 29.80 10.80
C PRO A 372 -4.00 30.98 11.42
N VAL A 373 -2.66 31.00 11.30
CA VAL A 373 -1.82 32.07 11.90
C VAL A 373 -1.42 33.12 10.87
N HIS A 374 -1.17 32.72 9.62
CA HIS A 374 -0.56 33.59 8.61
C HIS A 374 -1.50 33.93 7.44
N GLY A 375 -2.74 33.42 7.45
CA GLY A 375 -3.71 33.61 6.36
C GLY A 375 -3.30 33.03 5.01
N ARG A 376 -2.09 32.48 4.88
CA ARG A 376 -1.54 31.98 3.63
C ARG A 376 -2.09 30.60 3.27
N LEU A 377 -2.38 30.35 2.00
CA LEU A 377 -2.79 29.05 1.54
C LEU A 377 -1.68 28.02 1.73
N VAL A 378 -2.02 26.87 2.32
CA VAL A 378 -1.10 25.73 2.56
C VAL A 378 -1.75 24.41 2.22
N SER A 379 -0.98 23.51 1.67
CA SER A 379 -1.41 22.13 1.47
C SER A 379 -1.16 21.32 2.74
N THR A 380 -2.19 20.68 3.25
CA THR A 380 -2.14 19.91 4.50
C THR A 380 -2.68 18.49 4.32
N SER A 381 -2.06 17.54 5.02
CA SER A 381 -2.59 16.18 5.20
C SER A 381 -2.97 16.04 6.67
N VAL A 382 -4.24 15.74 6.96
CA VAL A 382 -4.79 15.68 8.33
C VAL A 382 -5.43 14.34 8.63
N ILE A 383 -5.55 14.01 9.90
CA ILE A 383 -6.24 12.80 10.39
C ILE A 383 -7.76 13.02 10.27
N PRO A 384 -8.50 12.19 9.54
CA PRO A 384 -9.96 12.26 9.50
C PRO A 384 -10.59 12.01 10.87
N ARG A 385 -11.67 12.72 11.19
CA ARG A 385 -12.37 12.58 12.48
C ARG A 385 -12.90 11.16 12.70
N ASP A 386 -13.43 10.52 11.68
CA ASP A 386 -13.92 9.13 11.72
C ASP A 386 -12.82 8.13 12.12
N LYS A 387 -11.56 8.35 11.68
CA LYS A 387 -10.43 7.47 12.04
C LYS A 387 -10.05 7.55 13.51
N SER A 388 -10.05 8.76 14.07
CA SER A 388 -9.81 8.95 15.51
C SER A 388 -10.98 8.43 16.36
N GLN A 389 -12.21 8.60 15.87
CA GLN A 389 -13.41 8.09 16.55
C GLN A 389 -13.44 6.56 16.59
N ARG A 390 -13.18 5.89 15.46
CA ARG A 390 -13.07 4.43 15.39
C ARG A 390 -11.98 3.87 16.33
N LEU A 391 -10.86 4.57 16.47
CA LEU A 391 -9.85 4.15 17.45
C LEU A 391 -10.39 4.24 18.88
N ARG A 392 -11.11 5.31 19.24
CA ARG A 392 -11.75 5.45 20.56
C ARG A 392 -12.78 4.35 20.81
N GLU A 393 -13.57 3.99 19.82
CA GLU A 393 -14.53 2.88 19.91
C GLU A 393 -13.81 1.55 20.18
N ARG A 394 -12.75 1.24 19.45
CA ARG A 394 -11.95 0.03 19.69
C ARG A 394 -11.31 0.02 21.07
N ILE A 395 -10.85 1.17 21.58
CA ILE A 395 -10.35 1.30 22.95
C ILE A 395 -11.48 1.03 23.94
N LYS A 396 -12.66 1.62 23.75
CA LYS A 396 -13.86 1.39 24.58
C LYS A 396 -14.25 -0.09 24.61
N ASP A 397 -14.23 -0.76 23.45
CA ASP A 397 -14.54 -2.20 23.34
C ASP A 397 -13.54 -3.07 24.11
N LEU A 398 -12.26 -2.70 24.10
CA LEU A 398 -11.23 -3.41 24.86
C LEU A 398 -11.47 -3.32 26.38
N PHE A 399 -12.09 -2.24 26.86
CA PHE A 399 -12.37 -1.96 28.28
C PHE A 399 -13.87 -2.02 28.61
N ARG A 400 -14.63 -2.96 28.00
CA ARG A 400 -16.04 -3.22 28.34
C ARG A 400 -16.17 -3.82 29.75
N LYS A 401 -17.38 -3.77 30.31
CA LYS A 401 -17.69 -4.32 31.63
C LYS A 401 -17.38 -5.83 31.70
N GLU A 402 -17.72 -6.56 30.65
CA GLU A 402 -17.52 -8.01 30.52
C GLU A 402 -16.05 -8.43 30.57
N THR A 403 -15.13 -7.48 30.52
CA THR A 403 -13.68 -7.75 30.53
C THR A 403 -13.05 -7.53 31.91
N THR A 404 -13.81 -7.17 32.92
CA THR A 404 -13.31 -6.83 34.30
C THR A 404 -12.72 -8.02 35.06
N TRP A 405 -13.04 -9.25 34.67
CA TRP A 405 -12.42 -10.47 35.21
C TRP A 405 -10.94 -10.63 34.87
N THR A 406 -10.44 -9.96 33.81
CA THR A 406 -9.04 -10.02 33.41
C THR A 406 -8.16 -9.02 34.15
N SER A 407 -6.81 -9.17 34.05
CA SER A 407 -5.87 -8.19 34.59
C SER A 407 -5.83 -6.90 33.71
N LEU A 408 -5.48 -5.77 34.32
CA LEU A 408 -5.20 -4.55 33.54
C LEU A 408 -3.98 -4.75 32.64
N GLY A 409 -2.95 -5.47 33.10
CA GLY A 409 -1.76 -5.78 32.34
C GLY A 409 -2.07 -6.47 31.00
N ASP A 410 -2.99 -7.44 31.00
CA ASP A 410 -3.42 -8.12 29.77
C ASP A 410 -4.12 -7.17 28.78
N ARG A 411 -4.92 -6.24 29.30
CA ARG A 411 -5.56 -5.21 28.46
C ARG A 411 -4.54 -4.25 27.87
N LEU A 412 -3.55 -3.84 28.67
CA LEU A 412 -2.47 -2.97 28.21
C LEU A 412 -1.58 -3.63 27.16
N ARG A 413 -1.29 -4.92 27.28
CA ARG A 413 -0.56 -5.69 26.25
C ARG A 413 -1.30 -5.71 24.92
N LYS A 414 -2.64 -5.72 24.91
CA LYS A 414 -3.47 -5.62 23.68
C LYS A 414 -3.61 -4.18 23.18
N LEU A 415 -3.69 -3.20 24.09
CA LEU A 415 -3.84 -1.77 23.78
C LEU A 415 -2.58 -1.18 23.14
N ASN A 416 -1.40 -1.46 23.71
CA ASN A 416 -0.15 -0.79 23.34
C ASN A 416 0.25 -0.97 21.87
N PRO A 417 0.18 -2.17 21.25
CA PRO A 417 0.47 -2.33 19.82
C PRO A 417 -0.50 -1.53 18.94
N MET A 418 -1.78 -1.45 19.33
CA MET A 418 -2.80 -0.70 18.59
C MET A 418 -2.51 0.80 18.62
N LEU A 419 -2.22 1.37 19.80
CA LEU A 419 -1.87 2.78 19.96
C LEU A 419 -0.57 3.13 19.22
N ARG A 420 0.46 2.29 19.37
CA ARG A 420 1.76 2.47 18.71
C ARG A 420 1.59 2.47 17.20
N GLY A 421 0.97 1.44 16.63
CA GLY A 421 0.77 1.33 15.19
C GLY A 421 -0.01 2.51 14.61
N TRP A 422 -1.09 2.94 15.30
CA TRP A 422 -1.91 4.07 14.87
C TRP A 422 -1.14 5.39 14.94
N ALA A 423 -0.43 5.67 16.02
CA ALA A 423 0.34 6.90 16.18
C ALA A 423 1.51 7.00 15.19
N TYR A 424 2.22 5.88 14.93
CA TYR A 424 3.28 5.86 13.91
C TYR A 424 2.74 6.05 12.50
N PHE A 425 1.55 5.53 12.19
CA PHE A 425 0.92 5.74 10.89
C PHE A 425 0.55 7.21 10.66
N TYR A 426 0.04 7.90 11.68
CA TYR A 426 -0.41 9.28 11.56
C TYR A 426 0.60 10.35 11.97
N ARG A 427 1.83 9.98 12.34
CA ARG A 427 2.85 10.92 12.83
C ARG A 427 3.27 12.00 11.83
N HIS A 428 2.94 11.83 10.55
CA HIS A 428 3.26 12.79 9.49
C HIS A 428 2.08 13.72 9.16
N ALA A 429 0.92 13.52 9.80
CA ALA A 429 -0.25 14.35 9.59
C ALA A 429 -0.13 15.69 10.33
N TRP A 430 -0.61 16.75 9.69
CA TRP A 430 -0.67 18.06 10.30
C TRP A 430 -1.62 18.09 11.50
N GLY A 431 -1.19 18.68 12.62
CA GLY A 431 -1.98 18.71 13.86
C GLY A 431 -2.04 17.39 14.62
N ALA A 432 -1.30 16.34 14.22
CA ALA A 432 -1.33 15.02 14.86
C ALA A 432 -1.01 15.07 16.36
N LYS A 433 -0.11 15.94 16.80
CA LYS A 433 0.29 16.08 18.22
C LYS A 433 -0.88 16.38 19.13
N ARG A 434 -1.78 17.27 18.71
CA ARG A 434 -2.99 17.64 19.46
C ARG A 434 -3.95 16.43 19.59
N ILE A 435 -4.12 15.68 18.51
CA ILE A 435 -4.96 14.48 18.51
C ILE A 435 -4.35 13.40 19.39
N PHE A 436 -3.03 13.21 19.36
CA PHE A 436 -2.31 12.25 20.19
C PHE A 436 -2.47 12.56 21.67
N ALA A 437 -2.31 13.82 22.09
CA ALA A 437 -2.53 14.23 23.47
C ALA A 437 -3.98 13.96 23.93
N SER A 438 -4.97 14.25 23.08
CA SER A 438 -6.38 13.95 23.33
C SER A 438 -6.66 12.45 23.45
N LEU A 439 -5.95 11.61 22.69
CA LEU A 439 -6.07 10.14 22.81
C LEU A 439 -5.45 9.63 24.12
N ASP A 440 -4.30 10.14 24.53
CA ASP A 440 -3.68 9.76 25.80
C ASP A 440 -4.60 10.08 26.98
N SER A 441 -5.24 11.26 26.97
CA SER A 441 -6.27 11.63 27.96
C SER A 441 -7.47 10.69 27.91
N TYR A 442 -7.99 10.37 26.72
CA TYR A 442 -9.10 9.45 26.54
C TYR A 442 -8.78 8.04 27.10
N VAL A 443 -7.59 7.53 26.84
CA VAL A 443 -7.10 6.24 27.35
C VAL A 443 -7.05 6.25 28.88
N TRP A 444 -6.50 7.33 29.47
CA TRP A 444 -6.40 7.47 30.92
C TRP A 444 -7.76 7.39 31.61
N TRP A 445 -8.75 8.15 31.11
CA TRP A 445 -10.11 8.15 31.65
C TRP A 445 -10.87 6.84 31.39
N THR A 446 -10.61 6.18 30.27
CA THR A 446 -11.24 4.89 29.95
C THR A 446 -10.74 3.80 30.90
N ILE A 447 -9.45 3.77 31.21
CA ILE A 447 -8.86 2.84 32.16
C ILE A 447 -9.41 3.11 33.57
N LEU A 448 -9.47 4.37 34.02
CA LEU A 448 -10.04 4.71 35.33
C LEU A 448 -11.49 4.21 35.48
N ARG A 449 -12.33 4.47 34.47
CA ARG A 449 -13.73 4.00 34.48
C ARG A 449 -13.81 2.47 34.52
N TRP A 450 -12.94 1.77 33.83
CA TRP A 450 -12.87 0.32 33.86
C TRP A 450 -12.39 -0.21 35.22
N LEU A 451 -11.37 0.39 35.83
CA LEU A 451 -10.88 0.05 37.16
C LEU A 451 -11.99 0.27 38.24
N LYS A 452 -12.76 1.36 38.15
CA LYS A 452 -13.92 1.59 39.03
C LYS A 452 -15.00 0.50 38.91
N LYS A 453 -15.18 -0.07 37.69
CA LYS A 453 -16.11 -1.20 37.50
C LYS A 453 -15.53 -2.52 38.01
N LYS A 454 -14.22 -2.72 37.87
CA LYS A 454 -13.51 -3.90 38.35
C LYS A 454 -13.48 -3.95 39.87
N HIS A 455 -13.19 -2.83 40.52
CA HIS A 455 -13.07 -2.67 41.96
C HIS A 455 -14.26 -1.88 42.49
N HIS A 456 -15.36 -2.57 42.74
CA HIS A 456 -16.59 -1.94 43.25
C HIS A 456 -16.30 -1.15 44.52
N ARG A 457 -16.82 0.08 44.63
CA ARG A 457 -16.73 0.95 45.83
C ARG A 457 -15.30 1.39 46.23
N VAL A 458 -14.26 1.10 45.43
CA VAL A 458 -12.90 1.57 45.74
C VAL A 458 -12.71 3.01 45.20
N PRO A 459 -12.35 3.96 46.07
CA PRO A 459 -12.16 5.35 45.67
C PRO A 459 -10.92 5.53 44.77
N THR A 460 -10.92 6.61 43.98
CA THR A 460 -9.88 6.85 42.95
C THR A 460 -8.47 6.96 43.53
N ASN A 461 -8.31 7.54 44.71
CA ASN A 461 -7.02 7.65 45.42
C ASN A 461 -6.44 6.27 45.76
N ARG A 462 -7.27 5.32 46.19
CA ARG A 462 -6.85 3.95 46.47
C ARG A 462 -6.50 3.20 45.19
N LEU A 463 -7.28 3.37 44.10
CA LEU A 463 -6.93 2.83 42.80
C LEU A 463 -5.59 3.40 42.29
N ALA A 464 -5.34 4.68 42.55
CA ALA A 464 -4.08 5.33 42.19
C ALA A 464 -2.89 4.78 43.02
N ARG A 465 -3.10 4.32 44.24
CA ARG A 465 -2.05 3.60 45.01
C ARG A 465 -1.80 2.20 44.47
N MET A 466 -2.86 1.47 44.08
CA MET A 466 -2.76 0.10 43.54
C MET A 466 -2.16 0.03 42.13
N TYR A 467 -2.58 0.91 41.25
CA TYR A 467 -2.27 0.87 39.82
C TYR A 467 -1.53 2.10 39.30
N GLY A 468 -1.31 3.10 40.14
CA GLY A 468 -0.66 4.34 39.73
C GLY A 468 0.84 4.21 39.62
N TRP A 469 1.39 4.81 38.56
CA TRP A 469 2.82 4.92 38.34
C TRP A 469 3.17 6.31 37.84
N ARG A 470 4.32 6.81 38.23
CA ARG A 470 4.87 8.06 37.73
C ARG A 470 6.27 7.79 37.20
N LYS A 471 6.62 8.43 36.09
CA LYS A 471 8.02 8.42 35.64
C LYS A 471 8.91 9.06 36.70
N PRO A 472 10.15 8.62 36.88
CA PRO A 472 11.14 9.42 37.60
C PRO A 472 11.14 10.83 37.03
N ASN A 473 11.05 11.83 37.91
CA ASN A 473 10.94 13.26 37.57
C ASN A 473 9.66 13.67 36.78
N GLY A 474 8.65 12.80 36.66
CA GLY A 474 7.39 13.08 35.98
C GLY A 474 6.23 13.36 36.93
N ARG A 475 5.47 14.46 36.70
CA ARG A 475 4.28 14.81 37.53
C ARG A 475 3.03 14.00 37.17
N ALA A 476 2.92 13.51 35.93
CA ALA A 476 1.69 12.86 35.43
C ALA A 476 1.53 11.44 35.96
N LEU A 477 0.37 11.18 36.61
CA LEU A 477 -0.05 9.85 37.02
C LEU A 477 -0.43 9.02 35.78
N ARG A 478 0.12 7.81 35.68
CA ARG A 478 -0.23 6.81 34.68
C ARG A 478 -0.69 5.54 35.36
N TRP A 479 -1.47 4.74 34.67
CA TRP A 479 -1.86 3.41 35.14
C TRP A 479 -0.76 2.40 34.80
N ARG A 480 -0.50 1.46 35.71
CA ARG A 480 0.47 0.37 35.54
C ARG A 480 -0.06 -0.90 36.15
N ASP A 481 0.14 -2.01 35.49
CA ASP A 481 -0.10 -3.33 36.02
C ASP A 481 0.88 -4.32 35.42
N ASP A 482 1.41 -5.24 36.22
CA ASP A 482 2.39 -6.26 35.78
C ASP A 482 3.54 -5.65 34.94
N GLY A 483 4.12 -4.55 35.42
CA GLY A 483 5.20 -3.85 34.73
C GLY A 483 4.79 -3.09 33.46
N VAL A 484 3.56 -3.25 32.97
CA VAL A 484 3.09 -2.66 31.72
C VAL A 484 2.38 -1.33 32.00
N VAL A 485 2.72 -0.30 31.20
CA VAL A 485 2.06 1.02 31.21
C VAL A 485 1.42 1.29 29.85
N PRO A 486 0.35 2.11 29.77
CA PRO A 486 -0.21 2.54 28.48
C PRO A 486 0.84 3.25 27.63
N TYR A 487 0.88 2.89 26.35
CA TYR A 487 1.72 3.58 25.39
C TYR A 487 1.23 5.02 25.22
N SER A 488 2.13 6.00 25.36
CA SER A 488 1.79 7.40 25.15
C SER A 488 1.92 7.75 23.67
N THR A 489 0.79 8.01 23.01
CA THR A 489 0.78 8.44 21.62
C THR A 489 1.41 9.82 21.47
N ALA A 490 1.26 10.70 22.46
CA ALA A 490 1.89 12.02 22.51
C ALA A 490 3.43 11.97 22.60
N SER A 491 4.04 10.84 22.97
CA SER A 491 5.49 10.68 22.93
C SER A 491 6.06 10.50 21.53
N VAL A 492 5.21 10.19 20.54
CA VAL A 492 5.64 10.01 19.16
C VAL A 492 6.06 11.36 18.57
N ARG A 493 7.26 11.40 17.99
CA ARG A 493 7.73 12.58 17.27
C ARG A 493 6.90 12.80 16.02
N VAL A 494 6.19 13.93 15.97
CA VAL A 494 5.47 14.39 14.79
C VAL A 494 6.44 15.17 13.92
N GLN A 495 6.55 14.79 12.67
CA GLN A 495 7.47 15.41 11.71
C GLN A 495 6.91 15.27 10.29
N GLN A 496 7.20 16.21 9.42
CA GLN A 496 6.88 16.09 8.01
C GLN A 496 7.62 14.89 7.40
N PHE A 497 6.95 14.13 6.55
CA PHE A 497 7.58 13.06 5.78
C PHE A 497 8.54 13.69 4.76
N LYS A 498 9.78 13.18 4.70
CA LYS A 498 10.74 13.59 3.67
C LYS A 498 10.58 12.65 2.48
N LEU A 499 10.14 13.19 1.36
CA LEU A 499 10.01 12.43 0.13
C LEU A 499 11.40 12.12 -0.43
N GLY A 500 11.85 10.91 -0.20
CA GLY A 500 13.06 10.38 -0.84
C GLY A 500 12.69 9.85 -2.24
N TRP A 501 12.60 10.73 -3.22
CA TRP A 501 12.33 10.39 -4.64
C TRP A 501 13.28 9.35 -5.20
N VAL A 502 14.40 9.15 -4.53
CA VAL A 502 15.65 8.63 -5.09
C VAL A 502 16.03 7.29 -4.49
N LYS A 503 15.24 6.72 -3.59
CA LYS A 503 15.59 5.36 -3.16
C LYS A 503 15.22 4.40 -4.30
N PRO A 504 16.24 3.96 -5.08
CA PRO A 504 16.01 2.90 -6.04
C PRO A 504 15.45 1.67 -5.32
N PRO A 505 14.74 0.77 -6.01
CA PRO A 505 14.33 -0.48 -5.41
C PRO A 505 15.54 -1.20 -4.83
N HIS A 506 15.35 -1.99 -3.77
CA HIS A 506 16.46 -2.64 -3.04
C HIS A 506 17.39 -3.47 -3.93
N PHE A 507 16.89 -3.99 -5.05
CA PHE A 507 17.67 -4.71 -6.05
C PHE A 507 18.47 -3.80 -7.00
N ALA A 508 18.20 -2.49 -7.04
CA ALA A 508 18.93 -1.53 -7.86
C ALA A 508 20.02 -0.76 -7.07
N ALA A 509 20.05 -0.89 -5.75
CA ALA A 509 21.03 -0.20 -4.90
C ALA A 509 22.25 -1.08 -4.60
N ASN A 510 23.44 -0.49 -4.61
CA ASN A 510 24.67 -1.15 -4.14
C ASN A 510 24.71 -1.41 -2.62
N ASN A 511 23.60 -1.32 -1.92
CA ASN A 511 23.54 -1.51 -0.48
C ASN A 511 23.54 -2.99 -0.11
N CYS A 512 24.66 -3.46 0.40
CA CYS A 512 24.84 -4.76 1.08
C CYS A 512 24.10 -4.84 2.43
N GLY A 513 23.08 -4.04 2.69
CA GLY A 513 22.26 -4.11 3.88
C GLY A 513 21.25 -5.24 3.78
N GLU A 514 21.27 -6.18 4.73
CA GLU A 514 20.24 -7.18 4.92
C GLU A 514 18.85 -6.50 4.94
N PRO A 515 17.80 -7.09 4.34
CA PRO A 515 16.45 -6.59 4.52
C PRO A 515 16.12 -6.60 5.99
N GLY A 516 15.96 -5.41 6.55
CA GLY A 516 15.88 -5.10 7.98
C GLY A 516 15.11 -6.10 8.82
N ALA A 517 15.66 -6.31 9.97
CA ALA A 517 15.07 -6.97 11.12
C ALA A 517 13.76 -6.28 11.56
#